data_44f00219a1e9d4a844a60664caab727f
#
_entry.id   44f00219a1e9d4a844a60664caab727f
#
_cell.length_a   1.000
_cell.length_b   1.000
_cell.length_c   1.000
_cell.angle_alpha   90.00
_cell.angle_beta   90.00
_cell.angle_gamma   90.00
#
_symmetry.space_group_name_H-M   'P 1'
#
loop_
_entity.id
_entity.type
_entity.pdbx_description
1 polymer ?
#
loop_
_entity_poly.entity_id
_entity_poly.type
_entity_poly.pdbx_seq_one_letter_code
_entity_poly.pdbx_strand_id
1 'polypeptide(L)'
;MQALKNSGLKLSQMEVLELNEAFAAQSLGVIHELSQKCDLKKEEILARCNPNGGAIALGHPVGASGNRIIVTLLHEMIKAGNKLGLASLCIGGGMGTAVILKRD
;
A
#
# COMPACT_ATOMS: atom_id res chain seq x y z
N MET A 1 -1.03 9.48 -3.35
CA MET A 1 -0.80 10.91 -2.99
C MET A 1 -2.06 11.59 -2.42
N GLN A 2 -3.23 11.52 -3.08
CA GLN A 2 -4.45 12.21 -2.61
C GLN A 2 -4.87 11.80 -1.19
N ALA A 3 -4.83 10.51 -0.86
CA ALA A 3 -5.18 10.03 0.48
C ALA A 3 -4.28 10.61 1.59
N LEU A 4 -2.97 10.71 1.34
CA LEU A 4 -2.02 11.35 2.26
C LEU A 4 -2.33 12.84 2.43
N LYS A 5 -2.61 13.55 1.32
CA LYS A 5 -2.98 14.95 1.36
C LYS A 5 -4.28 15.19 2.14
N ASN A 6 -5.29 14.36 1.91
CA ASN A 6 -6.59 14.48 2.58
C ASN A 6 -6.51 14.21 4.09
N SER A 7 -5.64 13.28 4.50
CA SER A 7 -5.44 12.93 5.92
C SER A 7 -4.48 13.87 6.65
N GLY A 8 -3.71 14.69 5.95
CA GLY A 8 -2.62 15.48 6.53
C GLY A 8 -1.42 14.66 6.98
N LEU A 9 -1.36 13.38 6.59
CA LEU A 9 -0.29 12.45 6.98
C LEU A 9 0.78 12.33 5.89
N LYS A 10 1.99 11.93 6.30
CA LYS A 10 3.12 11.66 5.40
C LYS A 10 3.27 10.14 5.19
N LEU A 11 3.81 9.74 4.04
CA LEU A 11 4.12 8.34 3.77
C LEU A 11 5.11 7.75 4.78
N SER A 12 6.04 8.57 5.26
CA SER A 12 7.03 8.18 6.28
C SER A 12 6.41 7.74 7.61
N GLN A 13 5.18 8.16 7.90
CA GLN A 13 4.44 7.77 9.11
C GLN A 13 3.71 6.44 8.96
N MET A 14 3.57 5.92 7.73
CA MET A 14 2.94 4.61 7.49
C MET A 14 3.91 3.50 7.90
N GLU A 15 3.46 2.64 8.79
CA GLU A 15 4.28 1.56 9.33
C GLU A 15 4.21 0.31 8.46
N VAL A 16 3.08 0.13 7.75
CA VAL A 16 2.86 -0.98 6.81
C VAL A 16 2.09 -0.50 5.58
N LEU A 17 2.44 -1.06 4.43
CA LEU A 17 1.87 -0.74 3.13
C LEU A 17 1.36 -2.03 2.46
N GLU A 18 0.13 -2.01 1.97
CA GLU A 18 -0.40 -3.03 1.07
C GLU A 18 -0.58 -2.40 -0.32
N LEU A 19 0.39 -2.62 -1.19
CA LEU A 19 0.35 -2.16 -2.58
C LEU A 19 -0.01 -3.34 -3.47
N ASN A 20 -1.19 -3.29 -4.10
CA ASN A 20 -1.63 -4.40 -4.94
C ASN A 20 -0.71 -4.56 -6.16
N GLU A 21 -0.21 -5.77 -6.33
CA GLU A 21 0.71 -6.15 -7.41
C GLU A 21 -0.10 -6.67 -8.61
N ALA A 22 -0.83 -5.77 -9.30
CA ALA A 22 -1.52 -6.15 -10.54
C ALA A 22 -0.51 -6.58 -11.61
N PHE A 23 0.64 -5.90 -11.66
CA PHE A 23 1.82 -6.25 -12.48
C PHE A 23 3.09 -5.86 -11.72
N ALA A 24 4.16 -6.63 -11.87
CA ALA A 24 5.45 -6.32 -11.26
C ALA A 24 5.98 -4.94 -11.69
N ALA A 25 5.92 -4.63 -12.98
CA ALA A 25 6.37 -3.33 -13.51
C ALA A 25 5.55 -2.17 -12.93
N GLN A 26 4.24 -2.33 -12.77
CA GLN A 26 3.36 -1.31 -12.15
C GLN A 26 3.73 -1.09 -10.68
N SER A 27 3.97 -2.15 -9.93
CA SER A 27 4.34 -2.06 -8.51
C SER A 27 5.68 -1.35 -8.33
N LEU A 28 6.68 -1.69 -9.15
CA LEU A 28 7.97 -1.00 -9.15
C LEU A 28 7.86 0.47 -9.55
N GLY A 29 6.98 0.78 -10.52
CA GLY A 29 6.69 2.15 -10.94
C GLY A 29 6.07 2.98 -9.81
N VAL A 30 5.10 2.42 -9.09
CA VAL A 30 4.47 3.07 -7.93
C VAL A 30 5.50 3.34 -6.83
N ILE A 31 6.32 2.36 -6.48
CA ILE A 31 7.37 2.52 -5.48
C ILE A 31 8.38 3.60 -5.89
N HIS A 32 8.75 3.62 -7.17
CA HIS A 32 9.64 4.66 -7.71
C HIS A 32 9.04 6.06 -7.57
N GLU A 33 7.79 6.24 -7.99
CA GLU A 33 7.11 7.54 -7.85
C GLU A 33 6.91 7.97 -6.39
N LEU A 34 6.55 7.05 -5.52
CA LEU A 34 6.41 7.33 -4.09
C LEU A 34 7.74 7.76 -3.48
N SER A 35 8.83 7.09 -3.85
CA SER A 35 10.18 7.44 -3.42
C SER A 35 10.53 8.88 -3.80
N GLN A 36 10.26 9.27 -5.03
CA GLN A 36 10.56 10.62 -5.50
C GLN A 36 9.66 11.71 -4.88
N LYS A 37 8.36 11.41 -4.75
CA LYS A 37 7.36 12.40 -4.30
C LYS A 37 7.27 12.55 -2.78
N CYS A 38 7.73 11.55 -2.01
CA CYS A 38 7.60 11.51 -0.56
C CYS A 38 8.93 11.60 0.18
N ASP A 39 10.02 11.81 -0.53
CA ASP A 39 11.38 11.90 0.02
C ASP A 39 11.74 10.69 0.92
N LEU A 40 11.43 9.49 0.42
CA LEU A 40 11.76 8.22 1.04
C LEU A 40 12.58 7.36 0.09
N LYS A 41 13.54 6.61 0.62
CA LYS A 41 14.29 5.65 -0.19
C LYS A 41 13.40 4.47 -0.61
N LYS A 42 13.65 3.93 -1.81
CA LYS A 42 12.89 2.77 -2.31
C LYS A 42 12.95 1.59 -1.36
N GLU A 43 14.12 1.36 -0.77
CA GLU A 43 14.39 0.28 0.18
C GLU A 43 13.51 0.42 1.44
N GLU A 44 13.29 1.64 1.92
CA GLU A 44 12.43 1.91 3.08
C GLU A 44 10.95 1.67 2.77
N ILE A 45 10.53 1.97 1.54
CA ILE A 45 9.17 1.67 1.09
C ILE A 45 8.99 0.16 0.93
N LEU A 46 9.94 -0.52 0.27
CA LEU A 46 9.91 -1.97 0.06
C LEU A 46 9.89 -2.75 1.37
N ALA A 47 10.66 -2.33 2.37
CA ALA A 47 10.72 -2.98 3.68
C ALA A 47 9.37 -2.97 4.43
N ARG A 48 8.45 -2.07 4.06
CA ARG A 48 7.11 -1.95 4.66
C ARG A 48 6.00 -2.49 3.76
N CYS A 49 6.32 -2.89 2.52
CA CYS A 49 5.34 -3.33 1.55
C CYS A 49 5.05 -4.82 1.65
N ASN A 50 3.74 -5.15 1.64
CA ASN A 50 3.23 -6.50 1.44
C ASN A 50 3.96 -7.56 2.29
N PRO A 51 4.08 -7.39 3.62
CA PRO A 51 4.88 -8.28 4.46
C PRO A 51 4.41 -9.75 4.45
N ASN A 52 3.16 -9.99 4.06
CA ASN A 52 2.58 -11.32 3.94
C ASN A 52 2.48 -11.82 2.49
N GLY A 53 3.16 -11.16 1.56
CA GLY A 53 3.05 -11.41 0.12
C GLY A 53 1.94 -10.58 -0.55
N GLY A 54 2.14 -10.25 -1.81
CA GLY A 54 1.20 -9.50 -2.63
C GLY A 54 0.49 -10.38 -3.66
N ALA A 55 -0.18 -9.76 -4.62
CA ALA A 55 -1.00 -10.44 -5.62
C ALA A 55 -0.18 -11.38 -6.53
N ILE A 56 1.10 -11.14 -6.73
CA ILE A 56 1.98 -12.04 -7.51
C ILE A 56 2.07 -13.40 -6.84
N ALA A 57 2.17 -13.44 -5.51
CA ALA A 57 2.23 -14.68 -4.74
C ALA A 57 0.84 -15.28 -4.44
N LEU A 58 -0.15 -14.41 -4.15
CA LEU A 58 -1.46 -14.82 -3.59
C LEU A 58 -2.57 -14.86 -4.63
N GLY A 59 -2.38 -14.27 -5.80
CA GLY A 59 -3.40 -14.11 -6.84
C GLY A 59 -4.09 -12.74 -6.80
N HIS A 60 -4.71 -12.39 -7.93
CA HIS A 60 -5.40 -11.11 -8.11
C HIS A 60 -6.85 -11.32 -8.59
N PRO A 61 -7.77 -11.70 -7.69
CA PRO A 61 -9.19 -11.71 -8.01
C PRO A 61 -9.69 -10.26 -8.12
N VAL A 62 -9.76 -9.74 -9.34
CA VAL A 62 -9.95 -8.30 -9.63
C VAL A 62 -11.10 -7.66 -8.85
N GLY A 63 -12.25 -8.32 -8.76
CA GLY A 63 -13.41 -7.82 -8.00
C GLY A 63 -13.29 -7.89 -6.49
N ALA A 64 -12.28 -8.58 -5.94
CA ALA A 64 -12.09 -8.80 -4.51
C ALA A 64 -10.77 -8.26 -3.95
N SER A 65 -9.80 -7.94 -4.80
CA SER A 65 -8.46 -7.56 -4.36
C SER A 65 -8.45 -6.32 -3.47
N GLY A 66 -9.32 -5.34 -3.73
CA GLY A 66 -9.43 -4.17 -2.87
C GLY A 66 -9.80 -4.52 -1.42
N ASN A 67 -10.78 -5.40 -1.25
CA ASN A 67 -11.17 -5.90 0.08
C ASN A 67 -10.05 -6.76 0.68
N ARG A 68 -9.42 -7.64 -0.11
CA ARG A 68 -8.33 -8.51 0.35
C ARG A 68 -7.18 -7.70 0.95
N ILE A 69 -6.69 -6.67 0.25
CA ILE A 69 -5.55 -5.87 0.75
C ILE A 69 -5.91 -5.10 2.01
N ILE A 70 -7.15 -4.61 2.14
CA ILE A 70 -7.60 -3.93 3.37
C ILE A 70 -7.66 -4.90 4.54
N VAL A 71 -8.21 -6.10 4.34
CA VAL A 71 -8.26 -7.15 5.37
C VAL A 71 -6.85 -7.58 5.78
N THR A 72 -5.96 -7.82 4.82
CA THR A 72 -4.55 -8.15 5.10
C THR A 72 -3.87 -7.05 5.89
N LEU A 73 -4.03 -5.78 5.46
CA LEU A 73 -3.48 -4.62 6.15
C LEU A 73 -3.95 -4.55 7.60
N LEU A 74 -5.26 -4.70 7.83
CA LEU A 74 -5.84 -4.64 9.17
C LEU A 74 -5.28 -5.72 10.09
N HIS A 75 -5.22 -6.97 9.60
CA HIS A 75 -4.66 -8.08 10.38
C HIS A 75 -3.18 -7.90 10.67
N GLU A 76 -2.39 -7.42 9.70
CA GLU A 76 -0.97 -7.14 9.92
C GLU A 76 -0.78 -6.01 10.94
N MET A 77 -1.57 -4.94 10.86
CA MET A 77 -1.53 -3.85 11.84
C MET A 77 -1.83 -4.35 13.26
N ILE A 78 -2.79 -5.25 13.41
CA ILE A 78 -3.12 -5.86 14.71
C ILE A 78 -1.97 -6.71 15.21
N LYS A 79 -1.45 -7.60 14.37
CA LYS A 79 -0.39 -8.56 14.69
C LYS A 79 0.92 -7.87 15.06
N ALA A 80 1.33 -6.86 14.28
CA ALA A 80 2.58 -6.13 14.49
C ALA A 80 2.47 -4.95 15.47
N GLY A 81 1.26 -4.63 15.94
CA GLY A 81 1.04 -3.48 16.82
C GLY A 81 1.09 -2.13 16.11
N ASN A 82 1.03 -2.13 14.78
CA ASN A 82 1.11 -0.91 13.96
C ASN A 82 -0.14 -0.04 14.14
N LYS A 83 0.06 1.28 14.13
CA LYS A 83 -1.01 2.27 14.29
C LYS A 83 -1.48 2.88 12.97
N LEU A 84 -0.59 3.00 11.98
CA LEU A 84 -0.88 3.60 10.69
C LEU A 84 -0.49 2.66 9.55
N GLY A 85 -1.43 2.42 8.67
CA GLY A 85 -1.21 1.62 7.47
C GLY A 85 -1.91 2.20 6.25
N LEU A 86 -1.41 1.88 5.07
CA LEU A 86 -1.96 2.34 3.80
C LEU A 86 -2.15 1.17 2.85
N ALA A 87 -3.32 1.06 2.26
CA ALA A 87 -3.59 0.15 1.15
C ALA A 87 -3.85 0.95 -0.13
N SER A 88 -3.33 0.46 -1.26
CA SER A 88 -3.52 1.08 -2.57
C SER A 88 -3.55 0.04 -3.67
N LEU A 89 -4.37 0.28 -4.69
CA LEU A 89 -4.41 -0.53 -5.90
C LEU A 89 -4.69 0.32 -7.14
N CYS A 90 -4.25 -0.14 -8.29
CA CYS A 90 -4.64 0.39 -9.58
C CYS A 90 -6.06 -0.11 -9.94
N ILE A 91 -6.84 0.72 -10.62
CA ILE A 91 -8.21 0.41 -11.05
C ILE A 91 -8.38 0.46 -12.57
N GLY A 92 -7.28 0.51 -13.30
CA GLY A 92 -7.25 0.61 -14.77
C GLY A 92 -7.20 2.06 -15.26
N GLY A 93 -6.88 2.24 -16.55
CA GLY A 93 -6.84 3.55 -17.19
C GLY A 93 -5.85 4.56 -16.59
N GLY A 94 -4.79 4.10 -15.92
CA GLY A 94 -3.84 4.96 -15.22
C GLY A 94 -4.37 5.55 -13.90
N MET A 95 -5.52 5.08 -13.42
CA MET A 95 -6.13 5.49 -12.17
C MET A 95 -5.78 4.54 -11.02
N GLY A 96 -5.87 5.04 -9.79
CA GLY A 96 -5.70 4.23 -8.59
C GLY A 96 -6.52 4.77 -7.43
N THR A 97 -6.77 3.91 -6.46
CA THR A 97 -7.39 4.29 -5.20
C THR A 97 -6.48 3.93 -4.03
N ALA A 98 -6.64 4.63 -2.92
CA ALA A 98 -5.89 4.36 -1.70
C ALA A 98 -6.72 4.69 -0.46
N VAL A 99 -6.50 3.93 0.59
CA VAL A 99 -7.08 4.15 1.91
C VAL A 99 -5.99 4.14 2.97
N ILE A 100 -6.11 4.98 3.97
CA ILE A 100 -5.27 4.99 5.16
C ILE A 100 -6.12 4.49 6.32
N LEU A 101 -5.60 3.52 7.05
CA LEU A 101 -6.19 3.00 8.27
C LEU A 101 -5.38 3.51 9.46
N LYS A 102 -6.12 3.94 10.50
CA LYS A 102 -5.55 4.27 11.79
C LYS A 102 -6.17 3.37 12.85
N ARG A 103 -5.33 2.85 13.73
CA ARG A 103 -5.73 2.09 14.92
C ARG A 103 -5.43 2.91 16.17
N ASP A 104 -6.35 2.96 17.07
CA ASP A 104 -6.20 3.61 18.39
C ASP A 104 -5.40 2.75 19.35
#